data_1437ad396f6c191ec50af53d52bf3666
#
_entry.id   1437ad396f6c191ec50af53d52bf3666
#
_cell.length_a   1.000
_cell.length_b   1.000
_cell.length_c   1.000
_cell.angle_alpha   90.00
_cell.angle_beta   90.00
_cell.angle_gamma   90.00
#
_symmetry.space_group_name_H-M   'P 1'
#
loop_
_entity.id
_entity.type
_entity.pdbx_description
1 polymer ?
#
loop_
_entity_poly.entity_id
_entity_poly.type
_entity_poly.pdbx_seq_one_letter_code
_entity_poly.pdbx_strand_id
1 'polypeptide(L)'
;MKKITQPKPQSRSMHQPPASGQRPHSVTRRDVMTAGKELIDYHHQFEQFFRRHEQSDWSWFYLCAQLSNLERKTIEPMILFLLGALPTAIRDLQRFMSQSAWNGRPLLLHLQTLVAKWLGEHDAVVIVDGSGFPKQGKLSIGVAHQYCGHLGKIANCQEGVF
;
A
#
# COMPACT_ATOMS: atom_id res chain seq x y z
N MET A 1 2.87 -56.76 -4.96
CA MET A 1 3.05 -55.52 -4.18
C MET A 1 4.33 -54.83 -4.64
N LYS A 2 4.24 -53.78 -5.44
CA LYS A 2 5.41 -53.00 -5.92
C LYS A 2 5.67 -51.87 -4.88
N LYS A 3 6.87 -51.85 -4.31
CA LYS A 3 7.34 -50.78 -3.41
C LYS A 3 7.56 -49.51 -4.24
N ILE A 4 6.82 -48.46 -3.91
CA ILE A 4 7.03 -47.12 -4.45
C ILE A 4 8.20 -46.50 -3.68
N THR A 5 9.32 -46.34 -4.36
CA THR A 5 10.51 -45.66 -3.82
C THR A 5 10.28 -44.16 -3.92
N GLN A 6 10.24 -43.45 -2.79
CA GLN A 6 10.16 -42.00 -2.77
C GLN A 6 11.49 -41.37 -3.20
N PRO A 7 11.50 -40.31 -4.03
CA PRO A 7 12.72 -39.61 -4.40
C PRO A 7 13.28 -38.83 -3.19
N LYS A 8 14.62 -38.95 -3.03
CA LYS A 8 15.37 -38.16 -2.04
C LYS A 8 15.16 -36.66 -2.24
N PRO A 9 14.99 -35.85 -1.15
CA PRO A 9 14.94 -34.43 -1.28
C PRO A 9 16.30 -33.89 -1.75
N GLN A 10 16.29 -33.21 -2.90
CA GLN A 10 17.43 -32.44 -3.36
C GLN A 10 17.68 -31.26 -2.38
N SER A 11 18.91 -31.19 -1.88
CA SER A 11 19.37 -30.07 -1.05
C SER A 11 19.26 -28.77 -1.87
N ARG A 12 18.28 -27.93 -1.51
CA ARG A 12 18.22 -26.54 -2.00
C ARG A 12 19.50 -25.84 -1.56
N SER A 13 20.29 -25.37 -2.53
CA SER A 13 21.39 -24.46 -2.27
C SER A 13 20.83 -23.23 -1.53
N MET A 14 21.30 -23.02 -0.31
CA MET A 14 21.02 -21.79 0.41
C MET A 14 21.49 -20.62 -0.44
N HIS A 15 20.54 -19.75 -0.80
CA HIS A 15 20.85 -18.48 -1.43
C HIS A 15 21.77 -17.71 -0.46
N GLN A 16 23.04 -17.63 -0.81
CA GLN A 16 23.99 -16.79 -0.04
C GLN A 16 23.49 -15.35 -0.16
N PRO A 17 23.39 -14.61 0.98
CA PRO A 17 23.11 -13.18 0.91
C PRO A 17 24.23 -12.50 0.12
N PRO A 18 23.93 -11.47 -0.68
CA PRO A 18 24.94 -10.74 -1.43
C PRO A 18 25.99 -10.21 -0.47
N ALA A 19 27.26 -10.36 -0.85
CA ALA A 19 28.42 -9.96 -0.05
C ALA A 19 28.24 -8.50 0.41
N SER A 20 28.30 -8.30 1.72
CA SER A 20 28.26 -7.00 2.38
C SER A 20 29.49 -6.17 1.98
N GLY A 21 29.33 -5.32 0.94
CA GLY A 21 30.44 -4.51 0.42
C GLY A 21 30.01 -3.42 -0.56
N GLN A 22 28.74 -3.35 -0.95
CA GLN A 22 28.26 -2.21 -1.73
C GLN A 22 28.08 -1.01 -0.77
N ARG A 23 28.96 0.00 -0.94
CA ARG A 23 28.74 1.30 -0.31
C ARG A 23 27.34 1.78 -0.69
N PRO A 24 26.53 2.30 0.25
CA PRO A 24 25.24 2.85 -0.10
C PRO A 24 25.45 3.87 -1.23
N HIS A 25 24.80 3.64 -2.38
CA HIS A 25 24.82 4.58 -3.48
C HIS A 25 24.32 5.92 -2.95
N SER A 26 25.18 6.93 -2.97
CA SER A 26 24.74 8.28 -2.59
C SER A 26 23.70 8.73 -3.60
N VAL A 27 22.49 9.02 -3.09
CA VAL A 27 21.38 9.52 -3.93
C VAL A 27 21.81 10.85 -4.53
N THR A 28 21.83 10.94 -5.85
CA THR A 28 22.20 12.15 -6.57
C THR A 28 20.97 13.04 -6.82
N ARG A 29 21.20 14.33 -7.09
CA ARG A 29 20.12 15.24 -7.51
C ARG A 29 19.39 14.73 -8.75
N ARG A 30 20.10 14.08 -9.66
CA ARG A 30 19.51 13.48 -10.86
C ARG A 30 18.53 12.35 -10.50
N ASP A 31 18.89 11.50 -9.56
CA ASP A 31 18.04 10.38 -9.12
C ASP A 31 16.74 10.90 -8.49
N VAL A 32 16.83 11.96 -7.67
CA VAL A 32 15.65 12.61 -7.08
C VAL A 32 14.74 13.20 -8.16
N MET A 33 15.31 13.89 -9.16
CA MET A 33 14.51 14.47 -10.24
C MET A 33 13.86 13.40 -11.13
N THR A 34 14.57 12.30 -11.39
CA THR A 34 14.03 11.18 -12.16
C THR A 34 12.88 10.52 -11.41
N ALA A 35 13.07 10.20 -10.13
CA ALA A 35 12.02 9.62 -9.29
C ALA A 35 10.79 10.55 -9.18
N GLY A 36 11.01 11.86 -9.06
CA GLY A 36 9.92 12.85 -9.05
C GLY A 36 9.12 12.84 -10.35
N LYS A 37 9.79 12.77 -11.50
CA LYS A 37 9.12 12.67 -12.80
C LYS A 37 8.34 11.35 -12.93
N GLU A 38 8.95 10.23 -12.55
CA GLU A 38 8.29 8.92 -12.58
C GLU A 38 7.04 8.89 -11.70
N LEU A 39 7.08 9.56 -10.55
CA LEU A 39 5.92 9.67 -9.66
C LEU A 39 4.78 10.50 -10.29
N ILE A 40 5.12 11.60 -10.97
CA ILE A 40 4.16 12.41 -11.72
C ILE A 40 3.54 11.58 -12.85
N ASP A 41 4.37 10.91 -13.66
CA ASP A 41 3.91 10.08 -14.77
C ASP A 41 3.05 8.89 -14.26
N TYR A 42 3.35 8.36 -13.09
CA TYR A 42 2.53 7.36 -12.42
C TYR A 42 1.16 7.92 -12.04
N HIS A 43 1.10 9.08 -11.38
CA HIS A 43 -0.16 9.70 -10.97
C HIS A 43 -1.04 10.08 -12.17
N HIS A 44 -0.48 10.60 -13.25
CA HIS A 44 -1.20 10.97 -14.47
C HIS A 44 -2.04 9.81 -15.04
N GLN A 45 -1.61 8.55 -14.84
CA GLN A 45 -2.36 7.38 -15.29
C GLN A 45 -3.70 7.22 -14.58
N PHE A 46 -3.87 7.84 -13.41
CA PHE A 46 -5.07 7.75 -12.58
C PHE A 46 -5.98 8.96 -12.71
N GLU A 47 -5.54 10.08 -13.27
CA GLU A 47 -6.31 11.33 -13.38
C GLU A 47 -7.64 11.14 -14.12
N GLN A 48 -7.65 10.27 -15.12
CA GLN A 48 -8.85 9.94 -15.91
C GLN A 48 -10.00 9.35 -15.10
N PHE A 49 -9.75 8.88 -13.89
CA PHE A 49 -10.77 8.28 -13.01
C PHE A 49 -11.43 9.29 -12.09
N PHE A 50 -10.91 10.51 -12.04
CA PHE A 50 -11.50 11.61 -11.29
C PHE A 50 -12.35 12.48 -12.22
N ARG A 51 -13.55 12.86 -11.76
CA ARG A 51 -14.45 13.69 -12.55
C ARG A 51 -14.07 15.17 -12.53
N ARG A 52 -13.40 15.61 -11.48
CA ARG A 52 -13.02 17.00 -11.24
C ARG A 52 -11.51 17.08 -11.05
N HIS A 53 -10.92 18.13 -11.59
CA HIS A 53 -9.49 18.39 -11.46
C HIS A 53 -9.07 18.47 -9.97
N GLU A 54 -9.89 19.12 -9.15
CA GLU A 54 -9.70 19.21 -7.70
C GLU A 54 -9.56 17.84 -7.03
N GLN A 55 -10.28 16.82 -7.49
CA GLN A 55 -10.16 15.45 -6.96
C GLN A 55 -8.81 14.84 -7.34
N SER A 56 -8.33 15.10 -8.56
CA SER A 56 -6.99 14.69 -9.00
C SER A 56 -5.91 15.37 -8.16
N ASP A 57 -6.04 16.67 -7.90
CA ASP A 57 -5.09 17.43 -7.07
C ASP A 57 -5.02 16.88 -5.66
N TRP A 58 -6.16 16.58 -5.03
CA TRP A 58 -6.19 15.97 -3.71
C TRP A 58 -5.64 14.54 -3.70
N SER A 59 -5.84 13.77 -4.76
CA SER A 59 -5.26 12.43 -4.89
C SER A 59 -3.73 12.50 -5.02
N TRP A 60 -3.21 13.45 -5.79
CA TRP A 60 -1.78 13.72 -5.89
C TRP A 60 -1.18 14.11 -4.56
N PHE A 61 -1.83 15.08 -3.88
CA PHE A 61 -1.40 15.50 -2.55
C PHE A 61 -1.34 14.32 -1.57
N TYR A 62 -2.39 13.49 -1.54
CA TYR A 62 -2.46 12.34 -0.66
C TYR A 62 -1.35 11.32 -0.98
N LEU A 63 -1.07 11.06 -2.25
CA LEU A 63 0.02 10.19 -2.68
C LEU A 63 1.38 10.71 -2.17
N CYS A 64 1.69 11.99 -2.39
CA CYS A 64 2.92 12.62 -1.90
C CYS A 64 3.04 12.55 -0.37
N ALA A 65 1.93 12.78 0.34
CA ALA A 65 1.90 12.70 1.79
C ALA A 65 2.15 11.28 2.31
N GLN A 66 1.59 10.26 1.63
CA GLN A 66 1.84 8.85 1.97
C GLN A 66 3.30 8.44 1.77
N LEU A 67 3.97 8.99 0.77
CA LEU A 67 5.39 8.73 0.50
C LEU A 67 6.34 9.54 1.39
N SER A 68 5.83 10.50 2.16
CA SER A 68 6.65 11.29 3.08
C SER A 68 7.18 10.45 4.25
N ASN A 69 8.17 11.00 4.96
CA ASN A 69 8.76 10.37 6.15
C ASN A 69 7.99 10.66 7.46
N LEU A 70 6.74 11.11 7.36
CA LEU A 70 5.89 11.31 8.53
C LEU A 70 5.65 9.99 9.27
N GLU A 71 5.91 9.97 10.57
CA GLU A 71 5.59 8.81 11.43
C GLU A 71 4.08 8.58 11.50
N ARG A 72 3.31 9.66 11.59
CA ARG A 72 1.85 9.62 11.71
C ARG A 72 1.20 10.15 10.45
N LYS A 73 0.75 9.24 9.59
CA LYS A 73 0.13 9.54 8.31
C LYS A 73 -1.40 9.69 8.44
N THR A 74 -1.83 10.68 9.24
CA THR A 74 -3.22 11.11 9.31
C THR A 74 -3.39 12.45 8.62
N ILE A 75 -4.62 12.82 8.24
CA ILE A 75 -4.91 13.98 7.38
C ILE A 75 -4.28 15.27 7.89
N GLU A 76 -4.44 15.57 9.17
CA GLU A 76 -3.94 16.82 9.75
C GLU A 76 -2.40 16.94 9.69
N PRO A 77 -1.60 15.96 10.18
CA PRO A 77 -0.15 15.97 10.00
C PRO A 77 0.31 16.05 8.54
N MET A 78 -0.40 15.38 7.62
CA MET A 78 -0.08 15.45 6.20
C MET A 78 -0.24 16.87 5.65
N ILE A 79 -1.35 17.54 5.98
CA ILE A 79 -1.62 18.93 5.55
C ILE A 79 -0.59 19.87 6.18
N LEU A 80 -0.34 19.77 7.48
CA LEU A 80 0.63 20.61 8.17
C LEU A 80 2.03 20.46 7.58
N PHE A 81 2.43 19.27 7.21
CA PHE A 81 3.75 18.99 6.66
C PHE A 81 3.94 19.56 5.24
N LEU A 82 2.95 19.40 4.36
CA LEU A 82 3.07 19.78 2.96
C LEU A 82 2.58 21.19 2.64
N LEU A 83 1.55 21.69 3.34
CA LEU A 83 0.90 22.96 3.03
C LEU A 83 0.97 23.98 4.19
N GLY A 84 1.46 23.55 5.37
CA GLY A 84 1.43 24.40 6.56
C GLY A 84 0.04 24.49 7.21
N ALA A 85 -0.15 25.47 8.08
CA ALA A 85 -1.37 25.63 8.88
C ALA A 85 -2.53 26.19 8.04
N LEU A 86 -3.19 25.35 7.28
CA LEU A 86 -4.36 25.65 6.45
C LEU A 86 -5.58 24.84 6.92
N PRO A 87 -6.41 25.36 7.86
CA PRO A 87 -7.56 24.62 8.40
C PRO A 87 -8.61 24.22 7.34
N THR A 88 -8.77 25.03 6.29
CA THR A 88 -9.65 24.68 5.16
C THR A 88 -9.17 23.45 4.43
N ALA A 89 -7.86 23.34 4.17
CA ALA A 89 -7.26 22.21 3.48
C ALA A 89 -7.45 20.88 4.24
N ILE A 90 -7.42 20.91 5.58
CA ILE A 90 -7.72 19.72 6.41
C ILE A 90 -9.14 19.22 6.12
N ARG A 91 -10.13 20.13 6.14
CA ARG A 91 -11.53 19.78 5.84
C ARG A 91 -11.73 19.33 4.40
N ASP A 92 -11.04 19.94 3.46
CA ASP A 92 -11.17 19.62 2.05
C ASP A 92 -10.60 18.23 1.73
N LEU A 93 -9.46 17.87 2.31
CA LEU A 93 -8.93 16.51 2.20
C LEU A 93 -9.82 15.47 2.92
N GLN A 94 -10.37 15.81 4.10
CA GLN A 94 -11.34 14.94 4.78
C GLN A 94 -12.58 14.71 3.91
N ARG A 95 -13.10 15.76 3.27
CA ARG A 95 -14.23 15.66 2.35
C ARG A 95 -13.90 14.85 1.11
N PHE A 96 -12.72 15.04 0.54
CA PHE A 96 -12.24 14.22 -0.58
C PHE A 96 -12.24 12.73 -0.23
N MET A 97 -11.73 12.36 0.93
CA MET A 97 -11.61 10.95 1.36
C MET A 97 -12.96 10.32 1.74
N SER A 98 -13.90 11.10 2.30
CA SER A 98 -15.12 10.55 2.91
C SER A 98 -16.42 10.82 2.14
N GLN A 99 -16.50 11.91 1.37
CA GLN A 99 -17.73 12.39 0.78
C GLN A 99 -17.67 12.63 -0.73
N SER A 100 -16.47 12.72 -1.31
CA SER A 100 -16.37 12.97 -2.75
C SER A 100 -16.86 11.79 -3.56
N ALA A 101 -17.70 12.09 -4.56
CA ALA A 101 -18.27 11.09 -5.46
C ALA A 101 -17.25 10.67 -6.53
N TRP A 102 -16.20 9.97 -6.14
CA TRP A 102 -15.30 9.29 -7.06
C TRP A 102 -15.43 7.78 -6.92
N ASN A 103 -15.26 7.06 -8.03
CA ASN A 103 -15.43 5.62 -8.05
C ASN A 103 -14.06 4.94 -7.93
N GLY A 104 -13.81 4.27 -6.82
CA GLY A 104 -12.55 3.55 -6.57
C GLY A 104 -12.38 2.28 -7.41
N ARG A 105 -13.46 1.70 -7.94
CA ARG A 105 -13.38 0.43 -8.67
C ARG A 105 -12.56 0.49 -9.96
N PRO A 106 -12.76 1.46 -10.87
CA PRO A 106 -11.92 1.61 -12.06
C PRO A 106 -10.45 1.88 -11.69
N LEU A 107 -10.20 2.66 -10.64
CA LEU A 107 -8.88 2.93 -10.11
C LEU A 107 -8.17 1.63 -9.69
N LEU A 108 -8.85 0.79 -8.91
CA LEU A 108 -8.34 -0.49 -8.46
C LEU A 108 -8.07 -1.44 -9.63
N LEU A 109 -8.98 -1.52 -10.60
CA LEU A 109 -8.80 -2.36 -11.79
C LEU A 109 -7.59 -1.90 -12.62
N HIS A 110 -7.40 -0.58 -12.77
CA HIS A 110 -6.23 -0.05 -13.44
C HIS A 110 -4.94 -0.39 -12.68
N LEU A 111 -4.92 -0.22 -11.37
CA LEU A 111 -3.79 -0.63 -10.53
C LEU A 111 -3.46 -2.12 -10.69
N GLN A 112 -4.46 -2.99 -10.65
CA GLN A 112 -4.27 -4.43 -10.88
C GLN A 112 -3.66 -4.72 -12.26
N THR A 113 -4.06 -3.98 -13.30
CA THR A 113 -3.48 -4.09 -14.64
C THR A 113 -2.00 -3.68 -14.64
N LEU A 114 -1.65 -2.60 -13.94
CA LEU A 114 -0.26 -2.16 -13.82
C LEU A 114 0.60 -3.18 -13.05
N VAL A 115 0.07 -3.70 -11.93
CA VAL A 115 0.75 -4.73 -11.15
C VAL A 115 0.99 -5.98 -12.00
N ALA A 116 -0.03 -6.47 -12.72
CA ALA A 116 0.10 -7.60 -13.61
C ALA A 116 1.14 -7.37 -14.72
N LYS A 117 1.19 -6.15 -15.27
CA LYS A 117 2.14 -5.77 -16.31
C LYS A 117 3.59 -5.71 -15.83
N TRP A 118 3.82 -5.19 -14.61
CA TRP A 118 5.17 -4.90 -14.11
C TRP A 118 5.75 -5.99 -13.21
N LEU A 119 4.88 -6.71 -12.50
CA LEU A 119 5.27 -7.72 -11.51
C LEU A 119 4.73 -9.12 -11.84
N GLY A 120 3.87 -9.24 -12.86
CA GLY A 120 3.28 -10.52 -13.25
C GLY A 120 4.32 -11.40 -13.95
N GLU A 121 4.48 -12.61 -13.42
CA GLU A 121 5.27 -13.68 -14.02
C GLU A 121 4.40 -14.91 -14.24
N HIS A 122 4.78 -15.78 -15.17
CA HIS A 122 3.98 -16.96 -15.55
C HIS A 122 3.76 -17.94 -14.38
N ASP A 123 4.70 -17.98 -13.45
CA ASP A 123 4.71 -18.84 -12.26
C ASP A 123 4.53 -18.04 -10.95
N ALA A 124 4.02 -16.81 -11.05
CA ALA A 124 3.76 -15.98 -9.90
C ALA A 124 2.76 -16.62 -8.94
N VAL A 125 3.03 -16.50 -7.63
CA VAL A 125 2.14 -16.97 -6.57
C VAL A 125 1.40 -15.79 -5.96
N VAL A 126 0.07 -15.88 -5.93
CA VAL A 126 -0.76 -14.91 -5.22
C VAL A 126 -0.96 -15.39 -3.79
N ILE A 127 -0.55 -14.59 -2.83
CA ILE A 127 -0.74 -14.87 -1.41
C ILE A 127 -1.87 -13.98 -0.92
N VAL A 128 -2.92 -14.60 -0.36
CA VAL A 128 -4.02 -13.89 0.30
C VAL A 128 -3.89 -14.14 1.79
N ASP A 129 -3.74 -13.07 2.56
CA ASP A 129 -3.61 -13.14 4.01
C ASP A 129 -4.62 -12.24 4.71
N GLY A 130 -5.04 -12.64 5.89
CA GLY A 130 -5.96 -11.88 6.74
C GLY A 130 -5.18 -11.07 7.78
N SER A 131 -5.53 -9.79 7.92
CA SER A 131 -4.96 -8.93 8.96
C SER A 131 -6.01 -8.59 10.02
N GLY A 132 -5.73 -8.94 11.28
CA GLY A 132 -6.60 -8.65 12.41
C GLY A 132 -6.35 -7.27 12.99
N PHE A 133 -7.35 -6.39 12.94
CA PHE A 133 -7.30 -5.05 13.54
C PHE A 133 -8.04 -5.04 14.89
N PRO A 134 -7.37 -4.68 16.00
CA PRO A 134 -8.04 -4.57 17.29
C PRO A 134 -9.22 -3.59 17.23
N LYS A 135 -10.36 -4.00 17.72
CA LYS A 135 -11.58 -3.20 17.79
C LYS A 135 -12.18 -3.24 19.20
N GLN A 136 -12.63 -2.09 19.67
CA GLN A 136 -13.45 -2.01 20.88
C GLN A 136 -14.93 -2.17 20.48
N GLY A 137 -15.63 -3.06 21.19
CA GLY A 137 -17.05 -3.33 20.94
C GLY A 137 -17.25 -4.63 20.14
N LYS A 138 -18.52 -5.12 20.20
CA LYS A 138 -18.91 -6.42 19.65
C LYS A 138 -19.87 -6.32 18.47
N LEU A 139 -20.33 -5.12 18.12
CA LEU A 139 -21.43 -4.89 17.18
C LEU A 139 -20.99 -4.40 15.80
N SER A 140 -19.69 -4.14 15.61
CA SER A 140 -19.20 -3.74 14.30
C SER A 140 -19.16 -4.94 13.34
N ILE A 141 -19.49 -4.70 12.08
CA ILE A 141 -19.44 -5.75 11.04
C ILE A 141 -18.01 -6.30 10.94
N GLY A 142 -17.90 -7.63 10.90
CA GLY A 142 -16.62 -8.33 10.77
C GLY A 142 -15.77 -8.36 12.06
N VAL A 143 -16.33 -7.97 13.22
CA VAL A 143 -15.67 -8.10 14.51
C VAL A 143 -16.02 -9.44 15.15
N ALA A 144 -15.00 -10.19 15.52
CA ALA A 144 -15.13 -11.45 16.29
C ALA A 144 -14.06 -11.50 17.38
N HIS A 145 -14.33 -12.35 18.39
CA HIS A 145 -13.35 -12.70 19.41
C HIS A 145 -12.45 -13.82 18.88
N GLN A 146 -11.33 -13.45 18.30
CA GLN A 146 -10.43 -14.33 17.56
C GLN A 146 -8.96 -13.96 17.79
N TYR A 147 -8.03 -14.78 17.31
CA TYR A 147 -6.62 -14.46 17.40
C TYR A 147 -6.30 -13.20 16.61
N CYS A 148 -5.75 -12.20 17.27
CA CYS A 148 -5.30 -10.95 16.68
C CYS A 148 -3.77 -10.96 16.57
N GLY A 149 -3.25 -11.16 15.37
CA GLY A 149 -1.81 -11.23 15.12
C GLY A 149 -1.06 -9.98 15.58
N HIS A 150 -1.67 -8.79 15.42
CA HIS A 150 -1.11 -7.52 15.88
C HIS A 150 -0.91 -7.47 17.42
N LEU A 151 -1.77 -8.13 18.18
CA LEU A 151 -1.68 -8.17 19.65
C LEU A 151 -1.02 -9.45 20.18
N GLY A 152 -0.79 -10.45 19.33
CA GLY A 152 -0.27 -11.75 19.73
C GLY A 152 -1.18 -12.55 20.68
N LYS A 153 -2.49 -12.25 20.72
CA LYS A 153 -3.45 -12.88 21.63
C LYS A 153 -4.87 -12.91 21.06
N ILE A 154 -5.74 -13.69 21.68
CA ILE A 154 -7.17 -13.67 21.39
C ILE A 154 -7.78 -12.37 21.93
N ALA A 155 -8.43 -11.61 21.05
CA ALA A 155 -9.07 -10.34 21.35
C ALA A 155 -10.22 -10.07 20.37
N ASN A 156 -11.05 -9.07 20.67
CA ASN A 156 -11.98 -8.56 19.66
C ASN A 156 -11.19 -7.87 18.57
N CYS A 157 -11.25 -8.40 17.36
CA CYS A 157 -10.65 -7.77 16.19
C CYS A 157 -11.53 -7.93 14.96
N GLN A 158 -11.37 -7.00 14.05
CA GLN A 158 -11.96 -7.04 12.72
C GLN A 158 -10.90 -7.60 11.77
N GLU A 159 -11.26 -8.60 10.98
CA GLU A 159 -10.38 -9.14 9.96
C GLU A 159 -10.61 -8.41 8.63
N GLY A 160 -9.52 -7.98 8.02
CA GLY A 160 -9.48 -7.47 6.65
C GLY A 160 -8.60 -8.36 5.81
N VAL A 161 -9.02 -8.63 4.59
CA VAL A 161 -8.23 -9.35 3.59
C VAL A 161 -7.75 -8.32 2.57
N PHE A 162 -6.44 -8.30 2.30
CA PHE A 162 -5.77 -7.37 1.41
C PHE A 162 -5.04 -8.09 0.28
#